data_8d5a2bf59737c80a8ab6739441ccb1b4
#
_entry.id   8d5a2bf59737c80a8ab6739441ccb1b4
#
_cell.length_a   1.000
_cell.length_b   1.000
_cell.length_c   1.000
_cell.angle_alpha   90.00
_cell.angle_beta   90.00
_cell.angle_gamma   90.00
#
_symmetry.space_group_name_H-M   'P 1'
#
loop_
_entity.id
_entity.type
_entity.pdbx_description
1 polymer ?
#
loop_
_entity_poly.entity_id
_entity_poly.type
_entity_poly.pdbx_seq_one_letter_code
_entity_poly.pdbx_strand_id
1 'polypeptide(L)'
;MKNSLLGVALLFMAFTSSGIASAQDIILDDVETAVDQEWAQIRVHFTMPVNYVRHFPQERGQQLEIFLTIVGLDMQNISLLEETRRVPSTPILPGAKITFSPPLSLNLRRDPSTLSVQFDRVVNFNVRPGEDNRSIVIYLPILHVESNPPGIPNK
;
A
#
# COMPACT_ATOMS: atom_id res chain seq x y z
N MET A 1 -61.07 8.70 50.64
CA MET A 1 -60.43 9.62 49.72
C MET A 1 -59.13 8.91 49.24
N LYS A 2 -59.23 8.35 48.04
CA LYS A 2 -58.08 7.54 47.50
C LYS A 2 -57.64 8.19 46.19
N ASN A 3 -56.46 8.78 46.15
CA ASN A 3 -55.90 9.34 44.95
C ASN A 3 -55.09 8.22 44.26
N SER A 4 -55.57 7.84 43.10
CA SER A 4 -54.89 6.89 42.19
C SER A 4 -53.99 7.68 41.25
N LEU A 5 -52.69 7.55 41.43
CA LEU A 5 -51.69 8.07 40.48
C LEU A 5 -51.49 7.04 39.36
N LEU A 6 -51.92 7.42 38.18
CA LEU A 6 -51.72 6.66 36.94
C LEU A 6 -50.30 6.95 36.41
N GLY A 7 -49.39 6.00 36.59
CA GLY A 7 -48.03 6.10 36.03
C GLY A 7 -48.04 5.71 34.56
N VAL A 8 -47.78 6.67 33.66
CA VAL A 8 -47.55 6.42 32.25
C VAL A 8 -46.09 5.99 32.06
N ALA A 9 -45.89 4.72 31.80
CA ALA A 9 -44.57 4.18 31.39
C ALA A 9 -44.35 4.46 29.90
N LEU A 10 -43.45 5.42 29.62
CA LEU A 10 -43.01 5.71 28.25
C LEU A 10 -41.93 4.67 27.86
N LEU A 11 -42.33 3.71 27.03
CA LEU A 11 -41.44 2.69 26.47
C LEU A 11 -40.65 3.32 25.33
N PHE A 12 -39.39 3.73 25.58
CA PHE A 12 -38.44 4.15 24.53
C PHE A 12 -37.93 2.89 23.79
N MET A 13 -38.49 2.60 22.62
CA MET A 13 -37.88 1.67 21.66
C MET A 13 -36.70 2.35 20.99
N ALA A 14 -35.50 2.06 21.45
CA ALA A 14 -34.28 2.40 20.76
C ALA A 14 -34.11 1.47 19.53
N PHE A 15 -34.43 2.01 18.35
CA PHE A 15 -34.04 1.37 17.09
C PHE A 15 -32.53 1.48 16.93
N THR A 16 -31.80 0.44 17.33
CA THR A 16 -30.41 0.28 16.93
C THR A 16 -30.40 -0.17 15.46
N SER A 17 -30.27 0.78 14.55
CA SER A 17 -29.92 0.50 13.16
C SER A 17 -28.48 -0.01 13.14
N SER A 18 -28.32 -1.33 13.19
CA SER A 18 -27.05 -1.99 12.87
C SER A 18 -26.80 -1.77 11.39
N GLY A 19 -26.07 -0.69 11.08
CA GLY A 19 -25.50 -0.50 9.75
C GLY A 19 -24.56 -1.67 9.50
N ILE A 20 -24.94 -2.56 8.58
CA ILE A 20 -24.04 -3.56 8.02
C ILE A 20 -23.04 -2.75 7.19
N ALA A 21 -21.90 -2.39 7.81
CA ALA A 21 -20.76 -1.91 7.07
C ALA A 21 -20.34 -3.08 6.18
N SER A 22 -20.60 -2.99 4.88
CA SER A 22 -19.99 -3.88 3.91
C SER A 22 -18.48 -3.71 4.05
N ALA A 23 -17.80 -4.73 4.58
CA ALA A 23 -16.36 -4.77 4.55
C ALA A 23 -15.97 -4.78 3.05
N GLN A 24 -15.50 -3.65 2.57
CA GLN A 24 -14.86 -3.59 1.25
C GLN A 24 -13.61 -4.44 1.35
N ASP A 25 -13.47 -5.41 0.45
CA ASP A 25 -12.27 -6.23 0.37
C ASP A 25 -11.11 -5.33 -0.04
N ILE A 26 -10.30 -4.94 0.94
CA ILE A 26 -9.06 -4.18 0.76
C ILE A 26 -8.02 -5.14 0.21
N ILE A 27 -7.39 -4.80 -0.92
CA ILE A 27 -6.36 -5.62 -1.56
C ILE A 27 -4.97 -5.22 -1.08
N LEU A 28 -4.73 -3.91 -0.94
CA LEU A 28 -3.48 -3.37 -0.43
C LEU A 28 -3.51 -3.35 1.10
N ASP A 29 -2.88 -4.34 1.73
CA ASP A 29 -2.89 -4.50 3.18
C ASP A 29 -2.04 -3.43 3.87
N ASP A 30 -0.73 -3.60 3.86
CA ASP A 30 0.22 -2.71 4.55
C ASP A 30 1.47 -2.43 3.72
N VAL A 31 2.24 -1.43 4.14
CA VAL A 31 3.54 -1.09 3.57
C VAL A 31 4.57 -0.97 4.68
N GLU A 32 5.51 -1.89 4.67
CA GLU A 32 6.64 -1.91 5.60
C GLU A 32 7.89 -1.32 4.97
N THR A 33 8.72 -0.71 5.80
CA THR A 33 10.03 -0.22 5.39
C THR A 33 11.10 -0.79 6.31
N ALA A 34 12.21 -1.21 5.72
CA ALA A 34 13.38 -1.65 6.46
C ALA A 34 14.65 -1.05 5.83
N VAL A 35 15.67 -0.88 6.65
CA VAL A 35 16.97 -0.34 6.23
C VAL A 35 18.05 -1.27 6.74
N ASP A 36 18.91 -1.72 5.85
CA ASP A 36 20.12 -2.46 6.13
C ASP A 36 21.34 -1.59 5.75
N GLN A 37 22.54 -2.11 5.86
CA GLN A 37 23.79 -1.35 5.62
C GLN A 37 23.92 -0.82 4.19
N GLU A 38 23.44 -1.57 3.21
CA GLU A 38 23.58 -1.24 1.78
C GLU A 38 22.26 -0.90 1.09
N TRP A 39 21.14 -1.32 1.67
CA TRP A 39 19.82 -1.25 1.04
C TRP A 39 18.75 -0.75 1.98
N ALA A 40 17.94 0.16 1.49
CA ALA A 40 16.62 0.38 2.04
C ALA A 40 15.61 -0.45 1.24
N GLN A 41 14.57 -0.91 1.88
CA GLN A 41 13.51 -1.67 1.21
C GLN A 41 12.13 -1.13 1.58
N ILE A 42 11.26 -1.12 0.58
CA ILE A 42 9.83 -0.90 0.75
C ILE A 42 9.16 -2.21 0.39
N ARG A 43 8.45 -2.81 1.34
CA ARG A 43 7.68 -4.03 1.14
C ARG A 43 6.21 -3.70 1.14
N VAL A 44 5.54 -4.03 0.06
CA VAL A 44 4.10 -3.82 -0.11
C VAL A 44 3.39 -5.15 0.08
N HIS A 45 2.54 -5.25 1.09
CA HIS A 45 1.76 -6.43 1.42
C HIS A 45 0.36 -6.37 0.82
N PHE A 46 -0.12 -7.54 0.41
CA PHE A 46 -1.46 -7.72 -0.14
C PHE A 46 -2.25 -8.73 0.70
N THR A 47 -3.54 -8.54 0.82
CA THR A 47 -4.45 -9.47 1.51
C THR A 47 -4.59 -10.80 0.77
N MET A 48 -4.31 -10.81 -0.54
CA MET A 48 -4.41 -11.97 -1.42
C MET A 48 -3.06 -12.31 -2.05
N PRO A 49 -2.85 -13.58 -2.49
CA PRO A 49 -1.63 -13.94 -3.22
C PRO A 49 -1.50 -13.17 -4.53
N VAL A 50 -0.28 -12.73 -4.84
CA VAL A 50 0.05 -11.96 -6.04
C VAL A 50 1.13 -12.65 -6.85
N ASN A 51 1.00 -12.59 -8.18
CA ASN A 51 2.05 -13.00 -9.10
C ASN A 51 2.62 -11.75 -9.77
N TYR A 52 3.89 -11.51 -9.56
CA TYR A 52 4.62 -10.48 -10.28
C TYR A 52 4.73 -10.81 -11.76
N VAL A 53 4.44 -9.84 -12.63
CA VAL A 53 4.53 -10.00 -14.08
C VAL A 53 5.76 -9.26 -14.63
N ARG A 54 5.82 -7.96 -14.40
CA ARG A 54 6.91 -7.08 -14.86
C ARG A 54 6.82 -5.72 -14.16
N HIS A 55 7.82 -4.88 -14.36
CA HIS A 55 7.75 -3.47 -13.98
C HIS A 55 8.40 -2.58 -15.03
N PHE A 56 8.11 -1.29 -14.97
CA PHE A 56 8.69 -0.26 -15.81
C PHE A 56 8.78 1.07 -15.02
N PRO A 57 9.88 1.84 -15.16
CA PRO A 57 11.15 1.48 -15.81
C PRO A 57 11.89 0.37 -15.07
N GLN A 58 12.99 -0.17 -15.65
CA GLN A 58 13.64 -1.36 -15.12
C GLN A 58 14.48 -1.10 -13.86
N GLU A 59 15.20 0.04 -13.80
CA GLU A 59 16.23 0.23 -12.76
C GLU A 59 16.20 1.61 -12.12
N ARG A 60 15.64 2.63 -12.79
CA ARG A 60 15.72 4.01 -12.35
C ARG A 60 14.53 4.84 -12.79
N GLY A 61 14.00 5.64 -11.89
CA GLY A 61 12.92 6.57 -12.18
C GLY A 61 12.42 7.29 -10.94
N GLN A 62 11.53 8.24 -11.14
CA GLN A 62 10.72 8.87 -10.10
C GLN A 62 9.36 8.18 -10.01
N GLN A 63 8.91 7.58 -11.10
CA GLN A 63 7.70 6.78 -11.17
C GLN A 63 8.07 5.35 -11.55
N LEU A 64 7.48 4.40 -10.84
CA LEU A 64 7.64 2.97 -11.06
C LEU A 64 6.25 2.34 -11.16
N GLU A 65 6.00 1.59 -12.24
CA GLU A 65 4.79 0.82 -12.43
C GLU A 65 5.10 -0.66 -12.37
N ILE A 66 4.43 -1.37 -11.48
CA ILE A 66 4.58 -2.81 -11.28
C ILE A 66 3.28 -3.47 -11.69
N PHE A 67 3.36 -4.39 -12.64
CA PHE A 67 2.24 -5.15 -13.15
C PHE A 67 2.20 -6.51 -12.45
N LEU A 68 1.03 -6.85 -11.92
CA LEU A 68 0.83 -8.09 -11.15
C LEU A 68 -0.57 -8.65 -11.38
N THR A 69 -0.74 -9.94 -11.12
CA THR A 69 -2.05 -10.59 -11.11
C THR A 69 -2.40 -11.02 -9.71
N ILE A 70 -3.64 -10.78 -9.29
CA ILE A 70 -4.15 -11.22 -7.99
C ILE A 70 -4.76 -12.60 -8.16
N VAL A 71 -4.34 -13.55 -7.34
CA VAL A 71 -4.84 -14.93 -7.39
C VAL A 71 -6.12 -15.04 -6.58
N GLY A 72 -7.16 -15.60 -7.21
CA GLY A 72 -8.46 -15.81 -6.54
C GLY A 72 -9.33 -14.57 -6.46
N LEU A 73 -8.99 -13.50 -7.20
CA LEU A 73 -9.78 -12.29 -7.25
C LEU A 73 -11.15 -12.55 -7.89
N ASP A 74 -12.21 -12.32 -7.12
CA ASP A 74 -13.59 -12.36 -7.63
C ASP A 74 -14.04 -10.93 -7.98
N MET A 75 -14.22 -10.68 -9.28
CA MET A 75 -14.61 -9.36 -9.80
C MET A 75 -15.98 -8.85 -9.29
N GLN A 76 -16.81 -9.72 -8.76
CA GLN A 76 -18.13 -9.31 -8.25
C GLN A 76 -18.03 -8.59 -6.91
N ASN A 77 -16.95 -8.81 -6.18
CA ASN A 77 -16.74 -8.30 -4.82
C ASN A 77 -15.63 -7.23 -4.72
N ILE A 78 -15.01 -6.86 -5.84
CA ILE A 78 -13.92 -5.90 -5.82
C ILE A 78 -14.47 -4.48 -5.74
N SER A 79 -13.94 -3.73 -4.78
CA SER A 79 -13.96 -2.29 -4.88
C SER A 79 -13.13 -1.86 -6.10
N LEU A 80 -13.77 -1.27 -7.10
CA LEU A 80 -13.07 -0.67 -8.24
C LEU A 80 -12.31 0.61 -7.84
N LEU A 81 -12.21 0.90 -6.55
CA LEU A 81 -11.53 2.07 -6.04
C LEU A 81 -10.02 1.80 -5.94
N GLU A 82 -9.27 2.80 -6.32
CA GLU A 82 -7.84 2.83 -6.09
C GLU A 82 -7.52 2.89 -4.59
N GLU A 83 -6.58 2.08 -4.17
CA GLU A 83 -6.08 2.08 -2.80
C GLU A 83 -4.72 2.73 -2.75
N THR A 84 -4.53 3.66 -1.81
CA THR A 84 -3.29 4.42 -1.69
C THR A 84 -2.69 4.29 -0.29
N ARG A 85 -1.36 4.13 -0.24
CA ARG A 85 -0.53 4.20 0.97
C ARG A 85 0.61 5.21 0.75
N ARG A 86 1.16 5.73 1.84
CA ARG A 86 2.27 6.69 1.78
C ARG A 86 3.42 6.23 2.67
N VAL A 87 4.62 6.30 2.13
CA VAL A 87 5.87 6.14 2.86
C VAL A 87 6.46 7.52 3.08
N PRO A 88 6.69 7.92 4.34
CA PRO A 88 7.31 9.22 4.62
C PRO A 88 8.77 9.26 4.17
N SER A 89 9.23 10.43 3.71
CA SER A 89 10.63 10.65 3.36
C SER A 89 11.50 10.71 4.62
N THR A 90 12.66 10.09 4.56
CA THR A 90 13.72 10.19 5.57
C THR A 90 15.04 10.55 4.88
N PRO A 91 16.13 10.86 5.61
CA PRO A 91 17.44 11.07 5.00
C PRO A 91 17.94 9.90 4.16
N ILE A 92 17.53 8.67 4.49
CA ILE A 92 18.02 7.43 3.88
C ILE A 92 16.99 6.89 2.87
N LEU A 93 15.70 6.96 3.21
CA LEU A 93 14.61 6.41 2.41
C LEU A 93 13.86 7.54 1.69
N PRO A 94 13.65 7.46 0.35
CA PRO A 94 12.81 8.41 -0.36
C PRO A 94 11.36 8.28 0.08
N GLY A 95 10.65 9.39 0.13
CA GLY A 95 9.21 9.37 0.29
C GLY A 95 8.55 8.75 -0.94
N ALA A 96 7.47 7.99 -0.73
CA ALA A 96 6.75 7.35 -1.81
C ALA A 96 5.23 7.41 -1.61
N LYS A 97 4.50 7.62 -2.70
CA LYS A 97 3.06 7.37 -2.79
C LYS A 97 2.86 6.08 -3.57
N ILE A 98 2.21 5.10 -2.95
CA ILE A 98 1.96 3.77 -3.51
C ILE A 98 0.46 3.67 -3.77
N THR A 99 0.08 3.41 -5.02
CA THR A 99 -1.32 3.31 -5.44
C THR A 99 -1.54 1.98 -6.14
N PHE A 100 -2.47 1.19 -5.63
CA PHE A 100 -2.96 -0.01 -6.28
C PHE A 100 -4.17 0.32 -7.13
N SER A 101 -4.15 -0.06 -8.41
CA SER A 101 -5.24 0.09 -9.34
C SER A 101 -5.67 -1.29 -9.86
N PRO A 102 -6.93 -1.70 -9.65
CA PRO A 102 -7.43 -2.96 -10.18
C PRO A 102 -7.42 -2.97 -11.71
N PRO A 103 -7.55 -4.13 -12.37
CA PRO A 103 -7.58 -4.22 -13.82
C PRO A 103 -8.81 -3.48 -14.38
N LEU A 104 -8.62 -2.72 -15.47
CA LEU A 104 -9.65 -1.91 -16.08
C LEU A 104 -10.73 -2.72 -16.82
N SER A 105 -10.49 -3.98 -17.14
CA SER A 105 -11.42 -4.84 -17.83
C SER A 105 -11.80 -6.08 -17.03
N LEU A 106 -13.00 -6.60 -17.28
CA LEU A 106 -13.47 -7.86 -16.70
C LEU A 106 -12.65 -9.09 -17.16
N ASN A 107 -11.66 -8.89 -18.03
CA ASN A 107 -10.83 -9.95 -18.57
C ASN A 107 -9.55 -10.13 -17.72
N LEU A 108 -9.72 -10.57 -16.48
CA LEU A 108 -8.66 -10.78 -15.47
C LEU A 108 -7.43 -11.57 -15.96
N ARG A 109 -7.60 -12.37 -17.02
CA ARG A 109 -6.50 -13.15 -17.58
C ARG A 109 -5.60 -12.35 -18.52
N ARG A 110 -6.07 -11.19 -19.00
CA ARG A 110 -5.34 -10.36 -19.97
C ARG A 110 -4.82 -9.07 -19.42
N ASP A 111 -5.57 -8.46 -18.47
CA ASP A 111 -5.21 -7.15 -17.95
C ASP A 111 -4.67 -7.29 -16.51
N PRO A 112 -3.37 -7.07 -16.31
CA PRO A 112 -2.80 -7.10 -14.97
C PRO A 112 -3.29 -5.91 -14.14
N SER A 113 -3.35 -6.08 -12.82
CA SER A 113 -3.44 -4.98 -11.89
C SER A 113 -2.14 -4.17 -11.89
N THR A 114 -2.22 -2.90 -11.56
CA THR A 114 -1.05 -2.02 -11.52
C THR A 114 -0.82 -1.51 -10.10
N LEU A 115 0.42 -1.65 -9.64
CA LEU A 115 0.92 -0.99 -8.45
C LEU A 115 1.84 0.14 -8.88
N SER A 116 1.36 1.38 -8.77
CA SER A 116 2.12 2.58 -9.12
C SER A 116 2.83 3.11 -7.89
N VAL A 117 4.13 3.38 -7.99
CA VAL A 117 4.96 3.98 -6.94
C VAL A 117 5.54 5.29 -7.44
N GLN A 118 5.12 6.38 -6.83
CA GLN A 118 5.62 7.72 -7.11
C GLN A 118 6.58 8.15 -6.01
N PHE A 119 7.87 8.21 -6.31
CA PHE A 119 8.90 8.68 -5.39
C PHE A 119 8.97 10.22 -5.35
N ASP A 120 9.44 10.78 -4.25
CA ASP A 120 9.69 12.21 -4.09
C ASP A 120 10.90 12.71 -4.90
N ARG A 121 11.77 11.80 -5.35
CA ARG A 121 12.96 12.04 -6.18
C ARG A 121 13.24 10.87 -7.11
N VAL A 122 14.11 11.10 -8.09
CA VAL A 122 14.61 10.01 -8.95
C VAL A 122 15.49 9.07 -8.14
N VAL A 123 15.20 7.78 -8.19
CA VAL A 123 15.91 6.73 -7.44
C VAL A 123 16.30 5.57 -8.35
N ASN A 124 17.34 4.84 -7.96
CA ASN A 124 17.63 3.52 -8.49
C ASN A 124 16.84 2.50 -7.65
N PHE A 125 16.36 1.44 -8.27
CA PHE A 125 15.61 0.40 -7.57
C PHE A 125 15.78 -0.97 -8.23
N ASN A 126 15.47 -2.00 -7.45
CA ASN A 126 15.30 -3.37 -7.93
C ASN A 126 14.00 -3.91 -7.34
N VAL A 127 13.15 -4.53 -8.17
CA VAL A 127 11.84 -5.04 -7.76
C VAL A 127 11.85 -6.55 -7.77
N ARG A 128 11.38 -7.17 -6.69
CA ARG A 128 11.26 -8.63 -6.57
C ARG A 128 9.93 -9.02 -5.91
N PRO A 129 9.37 -10.17 -6.26
CA PRO A 129 8.30 -10.77 -5.45
C PRO A 129 8.85 -11.17 -4.08
N GLY A 130 8.02 -11.03 -3.04
CA GLY A 130 8.35 -11.56 -1.72
C GLY A 130 8.20 -13.08 -1.67
N GLU A 131 8.85 -13.72 -0.69
CA GLU A 131 8.83 -15.17 -0.50
C GLU A 131 7.46 -15.72 -0.04
N ASP A 132 6.63 -14.85 0.51
CA ASP A 132 5.29 -15.15 1.02
C ASP A 132 4.20 -15.24 -0.08
N ASN A 133 4.55 -14.98 -1.33
CA ASN A 133 3.63 -14.84 -2.46
C ASN A 133 2.51 -13.81 -2.24
N ARG A 134 2.66 -12.93 -1.26
CA ARG A 134 1.69 -11.87 -0.89
C ARG A 134 2.34 -10.50 -0.76
N SER A 135 3.58 -10.36 -1.16
CA SER A 135 4.26 -9.08 -1.12
C SER A 135 5.12 -8.83 -2.36
N ILE A 136 5.34 -7.55 -2.62
CA ILE A 136 6.32 -7.05 -3.58
C ILE A 136 7.35 -6.24 -2.79
N VAL A 137 8.63 -6.48 -3.05
CA VAL A 137 9.74 -5.81 -2.39
C VAL A 137 10.49 -4.93 -3.39
N ILE A 138 10.62 -3.66 -3.04
CA ILE A 138 11.38 -2.67 -3.80
C ILE A 138 12.65 -2.37 -2.99
N TYR A 139 13.79 -2.75 -3.55
CA TYR A 139 15.11 -2.48 -2.97
C TYR A 139 15.66 -1.17 -3.52
N LEU A 140 16.13 -0.30 -2.65
CA LEU A 140 16.68 1.00 -2.96
C LEU A 140 18.12 1.04 -2.42
N PRO A 141 19.15 1.24 -3.28
CA PRO A 141 20.52 1.34 -2.78
C PRO A 141 20.67 2.59 -1.92
N ILE A 142 21.28 2.42 -0.74
CA ILE A 142 21.60 3.55 0.13
C ILE A 142 22.81 4.26 -0.47
N LEU A 143 22.60 5.51 -0.87
CA LEU A 143 23.70 6.37 -1.24
C LEU A 143 24.46 6.70 0.04
N HIS A 144 25.62 6.08 0.25
CA HIS A 144 26.57 6.58 1.22
C HIS A 144 26.97 7.99 0.78
N VAL A 145 26.52 8.99 1.52
CA VAL A 145 27.11 10.32 1.41
C VAL A 145 28.55 10.14 1.87
N GLU A 146 29.49 10.07 0.92
CA GLU A 146 30.89 10.17 1.26
C GLU A 146 31.06 11.44 2.09
N SER A 147 31.30 11.25 3.39
CA SER A 147 31.69 12.33 4.26
C SER A 147 33.01 12.84 3.71
N ASN A 148 32.97 13.97 3.04
CA ASN A 148 34.17 14.65 2.56
C ASN A 148 35.16 14.70 3.72
N PRO A 149 36.37 14.12 3.59
CA PRO A 149 37.36 14.18 4.66
C PRO A 149 37.61 15.65 4.97
N PRO A 150 37.72 16.04 6.25
CA PRO A 150 37.95 17.43 6.62
C PRO A 150 39.19 17.95 5.90
N GLY A 151 39.00 19.04 5.14
CA GLY A 151 40.02 19.59 4.26
C GLY A 151 41.34 19.78 4.98
N ILE A 152 42.41 19.24 4.39
CA ILE A 152 43.79 19.50 4.80
C ILE A 152 44.03 21.01 4.61
N PRO A 153 44.38 21.75 5.66
CA PRO A 153 44.70 23.17 5.50
C PRO A 153 46.00 23.27 4.68
N ASN A 154 45.91 23.91 3.51
CA ASN A 154 47.06 24.26 2.72
C ASN A 154 47.97 25.21 3.53
N LYS A 155 49.20 24.76 3.74
CA LYS A 155 50.29 25.60 4.24
C LYS A 155 50.89 26.43 3.08
#